data_1383c6c635b2998894195fe14a0c195f
#
_entry.id   1383c6c635b2998894195fe14a0c195f
#
_cell.length_a   1.000
_cell.length_b   1.000
_cell.length_c   1.000
_cell.angle_alpha   90.00
_cell.angle_beta   90.00
_cell.angle_gamma   90.00
#
_symmetry.space_group_name_H-M   'P 1'
#
loop_
_entity.id
_entity.type
_entity.pdbx_description
1 polymer ?
#
loop_
_entity_poly.entity_id
_entity_poly.type
_entity_poly.pdbx_seq_one_letter_code
_entity_poly.pdbx_strand_id
1 'polypeptide(L)'
;MNLLEPNKDINFVPLLNGTATNRLAVIGRSAKPTRTNLLDEATIENGDLKVFIEKYSDKKSLKVGTIKLLDLLAVELAKVNHFREKDTSKIQTTVTFSLDDYMGYLGIPNPENPNARKEARKKLKEGLDTIYSTSLEWEEKSGKEVKSYAKMRIAEAHGIKRGIVSFTFTKSMASYLNQAYIMQYPLDLLSISERNPNAYPIARKLALHHSIDNNYKKGTANIISVAKLLESAPEIPSIETVRAVNGSWGERIKGALEKALDTISDIIPWEYSNSKGAPLTDSQLDISDYDTFIKLYIKFDILGAPDPTKRLEEKKKRVTARKKKIPKL
;
A
#
# COMPACT_ATOMS: atom_id res chain seq x y z
N MET A 1 26.95 21.27 1.60
CA MET A 1 26.20 20.12 1.12
C MET A 1 25.06 20.66 0.27
N ASN A 2 25.19 20.60 -1.06
CA ASN A 2 24.18 21.15 -1.95
C ASN A 2 22.94 20.26 -1.92
N LEU A 3 21.86 20.77 -1.39
CA LEU A 3 20.54 20.18 -1.52
C LEU A 3 20.23 20.11 -3.02
N LEU A 4 20.16 18.89 -3.55
CA LEU A 4 19.72 18.61 -4.91
C LEU A 4 18.32 19.20 -5.06
N GLU A 5 18.12 20.05 -6.04
CA GLU A 5 16.81 20.59 -6.40
C GLU A 5 15.88 19.41 -6.72
N PRO A 6 14.71 19.31 -6.08
CA PRO A 6 13.74 18.27 -6.37
C PRO A 6 13.00 18.66 -7.65
N ASN A 7 13.49 18.18 -8.78
CA ASN A 7 12.84 18.39 -10.08
C ASN A 7 12.24 17.08 -10.59
N LYS A 8 11.23 16.57 -9.86
CA LYS A 8 10.29 15.58 -10.38
C LYS A 8 8.89 16.00 -9.90
N ASP A 9 8.05 16.38 -10.86
CA ASP A 9 6.61 16.50 -10.60
C ASP A 9 6.03 15.12 -10.29
N ILE A 10 6.02 14.75 -9.00
CA ILE A 10 5.43 13.50 -8.54
C ILE A 10 3.92 13.56 -8.79
N ASN A 11 3.42 12.62 -9.55
CA ASN A 11 2.00 12.56 -9.90
C ASN A 11 1.21 11.89 -8.79
N PHE A 12 0.35 12.65 -8.11
CA PHE A 12 -0.56 12.15 -7.09
C PHE A 12 -1.91 11.76 -7.69
N VAL A 13 -2.33 10.55 -7.40
CA VAL A 13 -3.60 10.00 -7.84
C VAL A 13 -4.43 9.51 -6.66
N PRO A 14 -5.77 9.51 -6.76
CA PRO A 14 -6.61 8.92 -5.73
C PRO A 14 -6.52 7.40 -5.79
N LEU A 15 -6.15 6.77 -4.67
CA LEU A 15 -6.20 5.33 -4.47
C LEU A 15 -7.35 4.99 -3.52
N LEU A 16 -8.24 4.09 -3.96
CA LEU A 16 -9.29 3.52 -3.11
C LEU A 16 -8.67 2.51 -2.15
N ASN A 17 -8.65 2.84 -0.86
CA ASN A 17 -7.86 2.16 0.14
C ASN A 17 -8.70 1.69 1.32
N GLY A 18 -9.06 0.41 1.32
CA GLY A 18 -9.84 -0.22 2.37
C GLY A 18 -8.99 -0.95 3.42
N THR A 19 -9.60 -1.32 4.54
CA THR A 19 -8.95 -2.09 5.62
C THR A 19 -8.36 -3.40 5.11
N ALA A 20 -9.12 -4.15 4.31
CA ALA A 20 -8.67 -5.43 3.76
C ALA A 20 -7.48 -5.26 2.80
N THR A 21 -7.51 -4.25 1.91
CA THR A 21 -6.38 -3.98 0.99
C THR A 21 -5.13 -3.50 1.73
N ASN A 22 -5.27 -2.76 2.83
CA ASN A 22 -4.14 -2.38 3.68
C ASN A 22 -3.48 -3.57 4.35
N ARG A 23 -4.27 -4.49 4.90
CA ARG A 23 -3.74 -5.72 5.51
C ARG A 23 -3.14 -6.66 4.47
N LEU A 24 -3.75 -6.74 3.28
CA LEU A 24 -3.22 -7.51 2.16
C LEU A 24 -1.84 -6.99 1.72
N ALA A 25 -1.65 -5.69 1.72
CA ALA A 25 -0.40 -5.05 1.29
C ALA A 25 0.81 -5.35 2.20
N VAL A 26 0.59 -5.80 3.43
CA VAL A 26 1.64 -6.18 4.38
C VAL A 26 1.83 -7.69 4.49
N ILE A 27 1.19 -8.48 3.64
CA ILE A 27 1.45 -9.91 3.54
C ILE A 27 2.74 -10.11 2.73
N GLY A 28 3.77 -10.64 3.37
CA GLY A 28 5.04 -10.91 2.73
C GLY A 28 5.01 -12.15 1.82
N ARG A 29 5.97 -12.21 0.91
CA ARG A 29 6.17 -13.39 0.06
C ARG A 29 6.61 -14.62 0.85
N SER A 30 7.16 -14.43 2.04
CA SER A 30 7.59 -15.49 2.97
C SER A 30 6.45 -15.93 3.89
N ALA A 31 5.28 -15.28 3.85
CA ALA A 31 4.13 -15.70 4.62
C ALA A 31 3.73 -17.12 4.22
N LYS A 32 3.87 -18.03 5.17
CA LYS A 32 3.49 -19.44 4.96
C LYS A 32 1.98 -19.56 5.12
N PRO A 33 1.33 -20.39 4.29
CA PRO A 33 -0.07 -20.72 4.49
C PRO A 33 -0.28 -21.33 5.88
N THR A 34 -1.32 -20.90 6.58
CA THR A 34 -1.78 -21.53 7.81
C THR A 34 -2.43 -22.88 7.52
N ARG A 35 -3.01 -23.03 6.33
CA ARG A 35 -3.60 -24.27 5.84
C ARG A 35 -3.42 -24.40 4.34
N THR A 36 -3.19 -25.63 3.87
CA THR A 36 -3.35 -26.05 2.47
C THR A 36 -4.30 -27.23 2.46
N ASN A 37 -5.24 -27.25 1.51
CA ASN A 37 -6.18 -28.34 1.36
C ASN A 37 -5.84 -29.20 0.13
N LEU A 38 -6.57 -30.33 -0.03
CA LEU A 38 -6.38 -31.27 -1.16
C LEU A 38 -6.70 -30.65 -2.54
N LEU A 39 -7.40 -29.49 -2.56
CA LEU A 39 -7.73 -28.73 -3.77
C LEU A 39 -6.66 -27.69 -4.11
N ASP A 40 -5.50 -27.74 -3.46
CA ASP A 40 -4.41 -26.77 -3.64
C ASP A 40 -4.85 -25.33 -3.34
N GLU A 41 -5.74 -25.16 -2.37
CA GLU A 41 -6.13 -23.85 -1.83
C GLU A 41 -5.32 -23.55 -0.56
N ALA A 42 -4.66 -22.41 -0.53
CA ALA A 42 -3.92 -21.95 0.62
C ALA A 42 -4.68 -20.85 1.36
N THR A 43 -4.64 -20.89 2.68
CA THR A 43 -5.13 -19.81 3.54
C THR A 43 -3.94 -19.11 4.20
N ILE A 44 -3.85 -17.79 4.06
CA ILE A 44 -2.87 -16.95 4.73
C ILE A 44 -3.64 -16.01 5.66
N GLU A 45 -3.22 -15.92 6.93
CA GLU A 45 -3.87 -15.07 7.93
C GLU A 45 -2.97 -13.87 8.30
N ASN A 46 -3.58 -12.68 8.37
CA ASN A 46 -2.94 -11.47 8.84
C ASN A 46 -3.91 -10.67 9.73
N GLY A 47 -3.84 -10.88 11.04
CA GLY A 47 -4.82 -10.36 11.99
C GLY A 47 -6.21 -10.93 11.70
N ASP A 48 -7.20 -10.05 11.52
CA ASP A 48 -8.57 -10.47 11.19
C ASP A 48 -8.80 -10.70 9.69
N LEU A 49 -7.78 -10.56 8.84
CA LEU A 49 -7.85 -10.85 7.41
C LEU A 49 -7.39 -12.28 7.13
N LYS A 50 -8.21 -13.04 6.43
CA LYS A 50 -7.84 -14.30 5.80
C LYS A 50 -7.82 -14.13 4.29
N VAL A 51 -6.77 -14.61 3.67
CA VAL A 51 -6.56 -14.61 2.24
C VAL A 51 -6.57 -16.03 1.74
N PHE A 52 -7.46 -16.34 0.83
CA PHE A 52 -7.56 -17.65 0.19
C PHE A 52 -7.02 -17.55 -1.22
N ILE A 53 -6.07 -18.41 -1.57
CA ILE A 53 -5.45 -18.45 -2.91
C ILE A 53 -5.68 -19.83 -3.50
N GLU A 54 -6.48 -19.90 -4.55
CA GLU A 54 -6.72 -21.12 -5.33
C GLU A 54 -5.46 -21.44 -6.17
N LYS A 55 -5.15 -22.74 -6.36
CA LYS A 55 -3.97 -23.21 -7.09
C LYS A 55 -2.67 -22.62 -6.54
N TYR A 56 -2.50 -22.72 -5.24
CA TYR A 56 -1.37 -22.13 -4.53
C TYR A 56 -0.01 -22.68 -4.98
N SER A 57 0.09 -23.95 -5.33
CA SER A 57 1.32 -24.58 -5.84
C SER A 57 1.86 -23.88 -7.07
N ASP A 58 0.98 -23.36 -7.94
CA ASP A 58 1.35 -22.59 -9.12
C ASP A 58 1.72 -21.15 -8.80
N LYS A 59 1.12 -20.55 -7.76
CA LYS A 59 1.18 -19.13 -7.42
C LYS A 59 2.21 -18.80 -6.34
N LYS A 60 2.39 -19.67 -5.39
CA LYS A 60 3.34 -19.70 -4.25
C LYS A 60 3.25 -18.57 -3.23
N SER A 61 2.80 -17.36 -3.56
CA SER A 61 2.59 -16.24 -2.60
C SER A 61 2.13 -14.96 -3.30
N LEU A 62 1.63 -14.01 -2.51
CA LEU A 62 1.38 -12.65 -2.98
C LEU A 62 2.71 -11.88 -3.05
N LYS A 63 3.26 -11.75 -4.25
CA LYS A 63 4.47 -10.97 -4.50
C LYS A 63 4.19 -9.47 -4.39
N VAL A 64 5.20 -8.67 -4.09
CA VAL A 64 5.11 -7.19 -4.07
C VAL A 64 4.55 -6.65 -5.38
N GLY A 65 4.96 -7.20 -6.53
CA GLY A 65 4.41 -6.82 -7.84
C GLY A 65 2.90 -7.06 -7.98
N THR A 66 2.37 -8.12 -7.35
CA THR A 66 0.92 -8.38 -7.32
C THR A 66 0.18 -7.32 -6.49
N ILE A 67 0.76 -6.89 -5.37
CA ILE A 67 0.19 -5.81 -4.53
C ILE A 67 0.21 -4.47 -5.27
N LYS A 68 1.32 -4.14 -5.93
CA LYS A 68 1.42 -2.95 -6.79
C LYS A 68 0.37 -2.95 -7.89
N LEU A 69 0.18 -4.10 -8.54
CA LEU A 69 -0.84 -4.25 -9.58
C LEU A 69 -2.25 -4.06 -9.00
N LEU A 70 -2.53 -4.57 -7.81
CA LEU A 70 -3.83 -4.35 -7.16
C LEU A 70 -4.05 -2.87 -6.81
N ASP A 71 -3.02 -2.17 -6.33
CA ASP A 71 -3.10 -0.73 -6.08
C ASP A 71 -3.31 0.05 -7.41
N LEU A 72 -2.63 -0.32 -8.49
CA LEU A 72 -2.86 0.27 -9.82
C LEU A 72 -4.32 0.03 -10.28
N LEU A 73 -4.83 -1.18 -10.16
CA LEU A 73 -6.22 -1.50 -10.49
C LEU A 73 -7.22 -0.69 -9.66
N ALA A 74 -6.92 -0.46 -8.38
CA ALA A 74 -7.75 0.37 -7.51
C ALA A 74 -7.69 1.87 -7.89
N VAL A 75 -6.55 2.36 -8.38
CA VAL A 75 -6.41 3.71 -8.96
C VAL A 75 -7.26 3.83 -10.22
N GLU A 76 -7.18 2.87 -11.14
CA GLU A 76 -7.98 2.87 -12.36
C GLU A 76 -9.48 2.75 -12.06
N LEU A 77 -9.85 1.94 -11.05
CA LEU A 77 -11.25 1.87 -10.59
C LEU A 77 -11.75 3.23 -10.05
N ALA A 78 -10.89 3.96 -9.32
CA ALA A 78 -11.22 5.31 -8.85
C ALA A 78 -11.47 6.28 -10.02
N LYS A 79 -10.66 6.19 -11.08
CA LYS A 79 -10.80 7.06 -12.27
C LYS A 79 -12.13 6.81 -12.98
N VAL A 80 -12.48 5.55 -13.28
CA VAL A 80 -13.73 5.21 -14.01
C VAL A 80 -14.99 5.51 -13.19
N ASN A 81 -14.90 5.51 -11.86
CA ASN A 81 -15.98 5.88 -10.95
C ASN A 81 -15.93 7.35 -10.49
N HIS A 82 -15.20 8.21 -11.20
CA HIS A 82 -15.06 9.63 -10.85
C HIS A 82 -14.72 9.83 -9.36
N PHE A 83 -13.79 8.99 -8.86
CA PHE A 83 -13.28 8.90 -7.49
C PHE A 83 -14.25 8.32 -6.45
N ARG A 84 -15.54 8.48 -6.61
CA ARG A 84 -16.58 7.83 -5.78
C ARG A 84 -17.94 7.98 -6.42
N GLU A 85 -18.46 6.90 -7.01
CA GLU A 85 -19.84 6.85 -7.46
C GLU A 85 -20.80 6.78 -6.26
N LYS A 86 -21.80 7.65 -6.24
CA LYS A 86 -22.78 7.72 -5.14
C LYS A 86 -23.89 6.71 -5.31
N ASP A 87 -24.26 6.45 -6.55
CA ASP A 87 -25.27 5.46 -6.91
C ASP A 87 -24.60 4.10 -7.08
N THR A 88 -24.81 3.22 -6.09
CA THR A 88 -24.17 1.89 -6.08
C THR A 88 -24.56 1.02 -7.28
N SER A 89 -25.68 1.32 -7.93
CA SER A 89 -26.11 0.60 -9.14
C SER A 89 -25.27 0.95 -10.37
N LYS A 90 -24.63 2.14 -10.36
CA LYS A 90 -23.83 2.69 -11.46
C LYS A 90 -22.32 2.46 -11.28
N ILE A 91 -21.89 1.82 -10.19
CA ILE A 91 -20.48 1.53 -9.98
C ILE A 91 -19.94 0.69 -11.15
N GLN A 92 -18.97 1.26 -11.86
CA GLN A 92 -18.22 0.56 -12.88
C GLN A 92 -17.31 -0.47 -12.20
N THR A 93 -17.31 -1.70 -12.71
CA THR A 93 -16.49 -2.79 -12.16
C THR A 93 -15.30 -3.12 -13.04
N THR A 94 -15.34 -2.71 -14.31
CA THR A 94 -14.30 -3.01 -15.29
C THR A 94 -13.37 -1.83 -15.49
N VAL A 95 -12.08 -2.08 -15.43
CA VAL A 95 -11.01 -1.12 -15.73
C VAL A 95 -10.20 -1.61 -16.92
N THR A 96 -9.68 -0.66 -17.71
CA THR A 96 -8.85 -0.94 -18.88
C THR A 96 -7.66 0.01 -18.92
N PHE A 97 -6.49 -0.50 -19.26
CA PHE A 97 -5.28 0.29 -19.49
C PHE A 97 -4.37 -0.43 -20.50
N SER A 98 -3.41 0.26 -21.07
CA SER A 98 -2.47 -0.37 -22.01
C SER A 98 -1.30 -1.05 -21.29
N LEU A 99 -0.63 -1.99 -21.97
CA LEU A 99 0.63 -2.54 -21.49
C LEU A 99 1.71 -1.45 -21.38
N ASP A 100 1.65 -0.43 -22.23
CA ASP A 100 2.59 0.69 -22.22
C ASP A 100 2.37 1.57 -20.97
N ASP A 101 1.12 1.85 -20.58
CA ASP A 101 0.81 2.52 -19.33
C ASP A 101 1.34 1.74 -18.14
N TYR A 102 1.12 0.41 -18.13
CA TYR A 102 1.63 -0.46 -17.07
C TYR A 102 3.16 -0.40 -16.97
N MET A 103 3.86 -0.48 -18.09
CA MET A 103 5.32 -0.39 -18.12
C MET A 103 5.81 1.00 -17.67
N GLY A 104 5.13 2.06 -18.07
CA GLY A 104 5.41 3.43 -17.64
C GLY A 104 5.26 3.61 -16.14
N TYR A 105 4.16 3.13 -15.54
CA TYR A 105 3.94 3.18 -14.09
C TYR A 105 4.99 2.42 -13.28
N LEU A 106 5.49 1.30 -13.82
CA LEU A 106 6.55 0.54 -13.16
C LEU A 106 7.97 1.10 -13.41
N GLY A 107 8.10 2.17 -14.19
CA GLY A 107 9.39 2.74 -14.55
C GLY A 107 10.28 1.75 -15.32
N ILE A 108 9.69 0.87 -16.14
CA ILE A 108 10.45 -0.12 -16.91
C ILE A 108 11.23 0.60 -18.02
N PRO A 109 12.58 0.55 -18.02
CA PRO A 109 13.38 1.21 -19.03
C PRO A 109 13.19 0.52 -20.38
N ASN A 110 13.32 1.30 -21.46
CA ASN A 110 13.24 0.82 -22.86
C ASN A 110 11.96 0.03 -23.16
N PRO A 111 10.78 0.63 -23.04
CA PRO A 111 9.50 -0.04 -23.28
C PRO A 111 9.36 -0.57 -24.72
N GLU A 112 10.13 -0.05 -25.67
CA GLU A 112 10.19 -0.52 -27.06
C GLU A 112 10.95 -1.85 -27.22
N ASN A 113 11.75 -2.26 -26.22
CA ASN A 113 12.49 -3.51 -26.29
C ASN A 113 11.54 -4.72 -26.23
N PRO A 114 11.51 -5.60 -27.26
CA PRO A 114 10.60 -6.74 -27.30
C PRO A 114 10.75 -7.69 -26.11
N ASN A 115 11.96 -7.88 -25.59
CA ASN A 115 12.21 -8.75 -24.42
C ASN A 115 11.67 -8.11 -23.13
N ALA A 116 11.85 -6.79 -22.94
CA ALA A 116 11.29 -6.07 -21.81
C ALA A 116 9.74 -6.14 -21.83
N ARG A 117 9.13 -5.94 -23.01
CA ARG A 117 7.68 -6.08 -23.20
C ARG A 117 7.18 -7.50 -22.91
N LYS A 118 7.88 -8.52 -23.39
CA LYS A 118 7.54 -9.94 -23.14
C LYS A 118 7.57 -10.24 -21.65
N GLU A 119 8.61 -9.78 -20.95
CA GLU A 119 8.75 -10.02 -19.51
C GLU A 119 7.70 -9.22 -18.70
N ALA A 120 7.45 -7.96 -19.05
CA ALA A 120 6.40 -7.16 -18.44
C ALA A 120 5.02 -7.81 -18.61
N ARG A 121 4.69 -8.28 -19.81
CA ARG A 121 3.44 -8.97 -20.10
C ARG A 121 3.31 -10.29 -19.30
N LYS A 122 4.42 -11.03 -19.14
CA LYS A 122 4.44 -12.26 -18.34
C LYS A 122 4.15 -11.94 -16.87
N LYS A 123 4.86 -10.98 -16.27
CA LYS A 123 4.65 -10.54 -14.88
C LYS A 123 3.24 -10.02 -14.65
N LEU A 124 2.73 -9.21 -15.58
CA LEU A 124 1.37 -8.70 -15.52
C LEU A 124 0.35 -9.84 -15.53
N LYS A 125 0.49 -10.80 -16.44
CA LYS A 125 -0.38 -11.97 -16.50
C LYS A 125 -0.33 -12.77 -15.20
N GLU A 126 0.86 -13.08 -14.68
CA GLU A 126 1.02 -13.80 -13.40
C GLU A 126 0.34 -13.04 -12.23
N GLY A 127 0.48 -11.70 -12.18
CA GLY A 127 -0.17 -10.88 -11.17
C GLY A 127 -1.70 -10.91 -11.30
N LEU A 128 -2.24 -10.76 -12.52
CA LEU A 128 -3.68 -10.83 -12.80
C LEU A 128 -4.25 -12.20 -12.44
N ASP A 129 -3.58 -13.30 -12.83
CA ASP A 129 -3.95 -14.67 -12.51
C ASP A 129 -3.97 -14.89 -10.98
N THR A 130 -3.00 -14.32 -10.26
CA THR A 130 -2.94 -14.41 -8.79
C THR A 130 -4.11 -13.66 -8.15
N ILE A 131 -4.38 -12.41 -8.56
CA ILE A 131 -5.51 -11.60 -8.05
C ILE A 131 -6.85 -12.31 -8.34
N TYR A 132 -7.00 -12.87 -9.54
CA TYR A 132 -8.21 -13.61 -9.95
C TYR A 132 -8.45 -14.83 -9.07
N SER A 133 -7.39 -15.52 -8.66
CA SER A 133 -7.46 -16.72 -7.80
C SER A 133 -7.56 -16.39 -6.31
N THR A 134 -7.63 -15.09 -5.94
CA THR A 134 -7.60 -14.63 -4.56
C THR A 134 -9.00 -14.22 -4.07
N SER A 135 -9.37 -14.75 -2.89
CA SER A 135 -10.54 -14.32 -2.12
C SER A 135 -10.11 -13.78 -0.76
N LEU A 136 -10.86 -12.82 -0.24
CA LEU A 136 -10.61 -12.17 1.05
C LEU A 136 -11.77 -12.43 2.00
N GLU A 137 -11.44 -12.68 3.27
CA GLU A 137 -12.41 -12.78 4.37
C GLU A 137 -11.89 -11.95 5.54
N TRP A 138 -12.71 -11.07 6.09
CA TRP A 138 -12.30 -10.26 7.23
C TRP A 138 -13.48 -9.88 8.12
N GLU A 139 -13.15 -9.54 9.37
CA GLU A 139 -14.08 -8.97 10.34
C GLU A 139 -13.69 -7.53 10.65
N GLU A 140 -14.69 -6.68 10.81
CA GLU A 140 -14.51 -5.35 11.39
C GLU A 140 -15.05 -5.37 12.81
N LYS A 141 -14.19 -5.08 13.79
CA LYS A 141 -14.52 -5.09 15.21
C LYS A 141 -14.57 -3.68 15.78
N SER A 142 -15.48 -3.45 16.71
CA SER A 142 -15.48 -2.29 17.59
C SER A 142 -15.34 -2.77 19.03
N GLY A 143 -14.12 -2.68 19.55
CA GLY A 143 -13.78 -3.35 20.82
C GLY A 143 -13.83 -4.87 20.67
N LYS A 144 -14.65 -5.53 21.49
CA LYS A 144 -14.86 -7.00 21.45
C LYS A 144 -15.97 -7.44 20.48
N GLU A 145 -16.78 -6.51 19.98
CA GLU A 145 -17.96 -6.79 19.15
C GLU A 145 -17.58 -6.80 17.66
N VAL A 146 -17.96 -7.86 16.94
CA VAL A 146 -17.87 -7.94 15.48
C VAL A 146 -19.00 -7.11 14.90
N LYS A 147 -18.66 -6.01 14.22
CA LYS A 147 -19.63 -5.11 13.57
C LYS A 147 -19.99 -5.53 12.16
N SER A 148 -19.04 -6.08 11.43
CA SER A 148 -19.26 -6.58 10.09
C SER A 148 -18.36 -7.76 9.79
N TYR A 149 -18.86 -8.65 8.93
CA TYR A 149 -18.13 -9.76 8.34
C TYR A 149 -18.27 -9.68 6.83
N ALA A 150 -17.17 -9.88 6.11
CA ALA A 150 -17.20 -9.92 4.66
C ALA A 150 -16.32 -11.05 4.13
N LYS A 151 -16.82 -11.76 3.12
CA LYS A 151 -16.07 -12.73 2.32
C LYS A 151 -16.36 -12.48 0.86
N MET A 152 -15.32 -12.24 0.05
CA MET A 152 -15.50 -11.95 -1.37
C MET A 152 -14.28 -12.30 -2.21
N ARG A 153 -14.49 -12.64 -3.48
CA ARG A 153 -13.43 -12.70 -4.49
C ARG A 153 -13.06 -11.29 -4.92
N ILE A 154 -11.80 -11.09 -5.29
CA ILE A 154 -11.34 -9.79 -5.80
C ILE A 154 -11.82 -9.58 -7.23
N ALA A 155 -11.63 -10.58 -8.10
CA ALA A 155 -11.85 -10.47 -9.53
C ALA A 155 -12.93 -11.42 -10.04
N GLU A 156 -13.66 -10.97 -11.06
CA GLU A 156 -14.63 -11.75 -11.84
C GLU A 156 -13.99 -12.24 -13.15
N ALA A 157 -13.23 -11.37 -13.83
CA ALA A 157 -12.57 -11.68 -15.09
C ALA A 157 -11.35 -10.80 -15.33
N HIS A 158 -10.42 -11.29 -16.15
CA HIS A 158 -9.30 -10.48 -16.67
C HIS A 158 -8.86 -11.00 -18.04
N GLY A 159 -8.16 -10.15 -18.79
CA GLY A 159 -7.58 -10.50 -20.07
C GLY A 159 -6.60 -9.48 -20.60
N ILE A 160 -5.75 -9.92 -21.53
CA ILE A 160 -4.82 -9.06 -22.28
C ILE A 160 -5.01 -9.35 -23.76
N LYS A 161 -5.57 -8.38 -24.51
CA LYS A 161 -5.82 -8.51 -25.95
C LYS A 161 -5.19 -7.32 -26.68
N ARG A 162 -4.31 -7.58 -27.62
CA ARG A 162 -3.63 -6.56 -28.45
C ARG A 162 -2.96 -5.45 -27.64
N GLY A 163 -2.35 -5.79 -26.48
CA GLY A 163 -1.71 -4.82 -25.60
C GLY A 163 -2.66 -4.05 -24.66
N ILE A 164 -3.96 -4.26 -24.78
CA ILE A 164 -4.94 -3.71 -23.84
C ILE A 164 -5.23 -4.75 -22.74
N VAL A 165 -5.12 -4.31 -21.52
CA VAL A 165 -5.48 -5.06 -20.31
C VAL A 165 -6.93 -4.71 -19.96
N SER A 166 -7.73 -5.72 -19.68
CA SER A 166 -9.06 -5.58 -19.13
C SER A 166 -9.13 -6.36 -17.82
N PHE A 167 -9.63 -5.75 -16.76
CA PHE A 167 -9.81 -6.38 -15.47
C PHE A 167 -11.18 -6.01 -14.91
N THR A 168 -11.93 -7.01 -14.50
CA THR A 168 -13.26 -6.83 -13.91
C THR A 168 -13.23 -7.26 -12.44
N PHE A 169 -13.41 -6.31 -11.54
CA PHE A 169 -13.66 -6.60 -10.13
C PHE A 169 -15.01 -7.29 -9.95
N THR A 170 -15.16 -8.13 -8.93
CA THR A 170 -16.50 -8.52 -8.51
C THR A 170 -17.28 -7.29 -8.06
N LYS A 171 -18.59 -7.31 -8.22
CA LYS A 171 -19.47 -6.19 -7.80
C LYS A 171 -19.30 -5.87 -6.32
N SER A 172 -19.13 -6.89 -5.47
CA SER A 172 -18.90 -6.74 -4.04
C SER A 172 -17.58 -6.02 -3.76
N MET A 173 -16.49 -6.41 -4.44
CA MET A 173 -15.17 -5.79 -4.26
C MET A 173 -15.15 -4.35 -4.78
N ALA A 174 -15.73 -4.08 -5.95
CA ALA A 174 -15.86 -2.72 -6.48
C ALA A 174 -16.67 -1.82 -5.56
N SER A 175 -17.80 -2.30 -5.01
CA SER A 175 -18.61 -1.56 -4.05
C SER A 175 -17.85 -1.29 -2.75
N TYR A 176 -17.12 -2.28 -2.22
CA TYR A 176 -16.28 -2.12 -1.05
C TYR A 176 -15.20 -1.05 -1.26
N LEU A 177 -14.47 -1.12 -2.37
CA LEU A 177 -13.44 -0.13 -2.70
C LEU A 177 -14.05 1.26 -2.91
N ASN A 178 -15.19 1.38 -3.60
CA ASN A 178 -15.85 2.65 -3.83
C ASN A 178 -16.30 3.35 -2.53
N GLN A 179 -16.57 2.60 -1.46
CA GLN A 179 -16.89 3.12 -0.12
C GLN A 179 -15.66 3.36 0.75
N ALA A 180 -14.52 2.82 0.36
CA ALA A 180 -13.28 2.90 1.12
C ALA A 180 -12.73 4.33 1.22
N TYR A 181 -11.72 4.51 2.08
CA TYR A 181 -11.00 5.77 2.21
C TYR A 181 -10.21 6.08 0.92
N ILE A 182 -10.25 7.33 0.48
CA ILE A 182 -9.46 7.78 -0.66
C ILE A 182 -8.12 8.33 -0.13
N MET A 183 -7.04 7.68 -0.49
CA MET A 183 -5.67 8.09 -0.19
C MET A 183 -5.10 8.87 -1.37
N GLN A 184 -4.39 9.96 -1.10
CA GLN A 184 -3.53 10.60 -2.09
C GLN A 184 -2.29 9.74 -2.26
N TYR A 185 -2.17 9.09 -3.40
CA TYR A 185 -1.16 8.08 -3.67
C TYR A 185 -0.14 8.60 -4.68
N PRO A 186 1.15 8.70 -4.30
CA PRO A 186 2.22 9.03 -5.25
C PRO A 186 2.37 7.88 -6.25
N LEU A 187 2.06 8.12 -7.50
CA LEU A 187 2.08 7.06 -8.52
C LEU A 187 3.48 6.46 -8.74
N ASP A 188 4.52 7.26 -8.49
CA ASP A 188 5.93 6.85 -8.55
C ASP A 188 6.27 5.72 -7.58
N LEU A 189 5.45 5.48 -6.54
CA LEU A 189 5.64 4.31 -5.67
C LEU A 189 5.56 2.98 -6.43
N LEU A 190 4.83 2.94 -7.54
CA LEU A 190 4.76 1.73 -8.37
C LEU A 190 6.10 1.38 -9.02
N SER A 191 6.98 2.37 -9.23
CA SER A 191 8.31 2.17 -9.82
C SER A 191 9.36 1.64 -8.83
N ILE A 192 9.08 1.63 -7.50
CA ILE A 192 10.00 1.12 -6.48
C ILE A 192 10.45 -0.30 -6.83
N SER A 193 11.75 -0.57 -6.73
CA SER A 193 12.32 -1.87 -7.06
C SER A 193 11.77 -2.99 -6.16
N GLU A 194 11.34 -4.10 -6.77
CA GLU A 194 10.88 -5.29 -6.05
C GLU A 194 12.04 -6.13 -5.45
N ARG A 195 13.30 -5.73 -5.69
CA ARG A 195 14.48 -6.39 -5.09
C ARG A 195 14.49 -6.22 -3.57
N ASN A 196 13.97 -5.11 -3.07
CA ASN A 196 13.73 -4.91 -1.64
C ASN A 196 12.23 -5.10 -1.35
N PRO A 197 11.82 -6.25 -0.82
CA PRO A 197 10.40 -6.56 -0.64
C PRO A 197 9.72 -5.71 0.44
N ASN A 198 10.48 -5.03 1.31
CA ASN A 198 9.94 -4.18 2.36
C ASN A 198 9.76 -2.72 1.89
N ALA A 199 10.47 -2.29 0.84
CA ALA A 199 10.47 -0.90 0.41
C ALA A 199 9.06 -0.41 -0.01
N TYR A 200 8.37 -1.14 -0.87
CA TYR A 200 7.03 -0.76 -1.31
C TYR A 200 5.97 -0.77 -0.19
N PRO A 201 5.84 -1.81 0.66
CA PRO A 201 4.90 -1.79 1.77
C PRO A 201 5.16 -0.64 2.77
N ILE A 202 6.42 -0.33 3.05
CA ILE A 202 6.81 0.80 3.90
C ILE A 202 6.41 2.12 3.23
N ALA A 203 6.77 2.35 1.97
CA ALA A 203 6.39 3.56 1.23
C ALA A 203 4.88 3.76 1.19
N ARG A 204 4.12 2.69 0.91
CA ARG A 204 2.66 2.70 0.93
C ARG A 204 2.11 3.05 2.31
N LYS A 205 2.72 2.55 3.38
CA LYS A 205 2.36 2.90 4.77
C LYS A 205 2.62 4.35 5.08
N LEU A 206 3.75 4.91 4.65
CA LEU A 206 4.08 6.32 4.81
C LEU A 206 3.07 7.21 4.07
N ALA A 207 2.73 6.88 2.82
CA ALA A 207 1.72 7.59 2.03
C ALA A 207 0.33 7.54 2.69
N LEU A 208 -0.06 6.37 3.22
CA LEU A 208 -1.30 6.23 3.98
C LEU A 208 -1.29 7.08 5.25
N HIS A 209 -0.20 7.02 6.03
CA HIS A 209 -0.05 7.78 7.27
C HIS A 209 -0.14 9.29 7.01
N HIS A 210 0.53 9.77 5.98
CA HIS A 210 0.47 11.14 5.49
C HIS A 210 -0.94 11.55 5.08
N SER A 211 -1.74 10.67 4.49
CA SER A 211 -3.08 10.97 3.98
C SER A 211 -4.17 11.06 5.06
N ILE A 212 -3.90 10.67 6.31
CA ILE A 212 -4.88 10.64 7.40
C ILE A 212 -5.10 12.04 7.97
N ASP A 213 -6.30 12.60 7.80
CA ASP A 213 -6.65 13.94 8.28
C ASP A 213 -6.38 14.16 9.79
N ASN A 214 -6.52 13.11 10.60
CA ASN A 214 -6.27 13.21 12.04
C ASN A 214 -4.79 13.41 12.39
N ASN A 215 -3.89 12.84 11.57
CA ASN A 215 -2.45 13.02 11.75
C ASN A 215 -2.04 14.48 11.47
N TYR A 216 -2.67 15.12 10.47
CA TYR A 216 -2.47 16.54 10.22
C TYR A 216 -2.95 17.41 11.38
N LYS A 217 -4.14 17.14 11.91
CA LYS A 217 -4.69 17.87 13.06
C LYS A 217 -3.79 17.79 14.29
N LYS A 218 -3.06 16.68 14.43
CA LYS A 218 -2.11 16.45 15.53
C LYS A 218 -0.68 16.93 15.22
N GLY A 219 -0.40 17.39 14.01
CA GLY A 219 0.95 17.75 13.57
C GLY A 219 1.90 16.55 13.41
N THR A 220 1.35 15.34 13.25
CA THR A 220 2.13 14.09 13.14
C THR A 220 2.00 13.41 11.77
N ALA A 221 1.54 14.14 10.75
CA ALA A 221 1.34 13.56 9.42
C ALA A 221 2.64 13.02 8.79
N ASN A 222 3.76 13.65 9.11
CA ASN A 222 5.09 13.30 8.60
C ASN A 222 5.99 12.64 9.66
N ILE A 223 5.39 12.13 10.75
CA ILE A 223 6.13 11.51 11.86
C ILE A 223 5.45 10.20 12.21
N ILE A 224 6.19 9.09 12.13
CA ILE A 224 5.70 7.76 12.43
C ILE A 224 6.68 7.00 13.32
N SER A 225 6.21 6.20 14.27
CA SER A 225 7.10 5.40 15.10
C SER A 225 7.72 4.23 14.30
N VAL A 226 8.96 3.90 14.63
CA VAL A 226 9.66 2.72 14.07
C VAL A 226 8.83 1.45 14.27
N ALA A 227 8.25 1.26 15.46
CA ALA A 227 7.38 0.11 15.73
C ALA A 227 6.25 -0.05 14.70
N LYS A 228 5.54 1.05 14.35
CA LYS A 228 4.47 1.02 13.34
C LYS A 228 4.96 0.78 11.92
N LEU A 229 6.19 1.17 11.60
CA LEU A 229 6.80 0.85 10.29
C LEU A 229 7.17 -0.62 10.20
N LEU A 230 7.73 -1.18 11.27
CA LEU A 230 8.07 -2.61 11.32
C LEU A 230 6.85 -3.51 11.15
N GLU A 231 5.67 -3.12 11.68
CA GLU A 231 4.40 -3.82 11.42
C GLU A 231 4.02 -3.86 9.91
N SER A 232 4.58 -2.95 9.12
CA SER A 232 4.32 -2.84 7.68
C SER A 232 5.44 -3.40 6.82
N ALA A 233 6.47 -3.99 7.42
CA ALA A 233 7.65 -4.53 6.76
C ALA A 233 7.61 -6.07 6.79
N PRO A 234 6.94 -6.72 5.82
CA PRO A 234 6.55 -8.13 5.91
C PRO A 234 7.72 -9.12 5.92
N GLU A 235 8.89 -8.72 5.41
CA GLU A 235 10.07 -9.58 5.36
C GLU A 235 11.13 -9.21 6.41
N ILE A 236 10.83 -8.25 7.31
CA ILE A 236 11.68 -7.98 8.47
C ILE A 236 11.21 -8.89 9.62
N PRO A 237 12.09 -9.76 10.15
CA PRO A 237 11.72 -10.68 11.21
C PRO A 237 11.39 -9.96 12.53
N SER A 238 10.55 -10.56 13.35
CA SER A 238 10.33 -10.08 14.72
C SER A 238 11.59 -10.27 15.58
N ILE A 239 11.69 -9.52 16.68
CA ILE A 239 12.82 -9.63 17.61
C ILE A 239 12.92 -11.03 18.22
N GLU A 240 11.77 -11.68 18.47
CA GLU A 240 11.74 -13.06 18.99
C GLU A 240 12.36 -14.03 18.00
N THR A 241 12.02 -13.88 16.70
CA THR A 241 12.60 -14.69 15.63
C THR A 241 14.12 -14.49 15.53
N VAL A 242 14.59 -13.24 15.66
CA VAL A 242 16.04 -12.93 15.62
C VAL A 242 16.75 -13.52 16.82
N ARG A 243 16.19 -13.39 18.02
CA ARG A 243 16.75 -13.95 19.27
C ARG A 243 16.81 -15.47 19.25
N ALA A 244 15.78 -16.13 18.73
CA ALA A 244 15.70 -17.59 18.62
C ALA A 244 16.83 -18.22 17.80
N VAL A 245 17.45 -17.46 16.89
CA VAL A 245 18.58 -17.91 16.07
C VAL A 245 19.90 -17.21 16.42
N ASN A 246 19.99 -16.60 17.60
CA ASN A 246 21.15 -15.81 18.06
C ASN A 246 21.63 -14.78 17.02
N GLY A 247 20.70 -14.18 16.28
CA GLY A 247 20.99 -13.23 15.22
C GLY A 247 21.21 -11.81 15.73
N SER A 248 21.91 -11.00 14.95
CA SER A 248 22.07 -9.56 15.18
C SER A 248 20.79 -8.82 14.82
N TRP A 249 20.13 -8.20 15.80
CA TRP A 249 18.95 -7.37 15.56
C TRP A 249 19.31 -6.11 14.77
N GLY A 250 20.54 -5.56 15.00
CA GLY A 250 21.03 -4.41 14.28
C GLY A 250 21.08 -4.64 12.77
N GLU A 251 21.54 -5.80 12.33
CA GLU A 251 21.58 -6.15 10.90
C GLU A 251 20.22 -6.55 10.35
N ARG A 252 19.53 -7.45 11.08
CA ARG A 252 18.31 -8.11 10.56
C ARG A 252 17.06 -7.25 10.66
N ILE A 253 17.00 -6.32 11.62
CA ILE A 253 15.85 -5.44 11.82
C ILE A 253 16.20 -4.00 11.46
N LYS A 254 17.14 -3.36 12.16
CA LYS A 254 17.51 -1.96 11.93
C LYS A 254 18.04 -1.76 10.51
N GLY A 255 19.09 -2.48 10.12
CA GLY A 255 19.70 -2.37 8.78
C GLY A 255 18.75 -2.75 7.66
N ALA A 256 17.85 -3.74 7.87
CA ALA A 256 16.84 -4.08 6.89
C ALA A 256 15.77 -2.98 6.72
N LEU A 257 15.38 -2.30 7.82
CA LEU A 257 14.48 -1.14 7.78
C LEU A 257 15.14 0.04 7.07
N GLU A 258 16.38 0.39 7.46
CA GLU A 258 17.16 1.48 6.84
C GLU A 258 17.32 1.26 5.35
N LYS A 259 17.72 0.05 4.93
CA LYS A 259 17.83 -0.31 3.51
C LYS A 259 16.49 -0.14 2.75
N ALA A 260 15.37 -0.42 3.39
CA ALA A 260 14.07 -0.23 2.76
C ALA A 260 13.73 1.26 2.63
N LEU A 261 14.01 2.07 3.65
CA LEU A 261 13.82 3.51 3.63
C LEU A 261 14.75 4.21 2.64
N ASP A 262 16.02 3.78 2.55
CA ASP A 262 16.98 4.30 1.56
C ASP A 262 16.55 3.99 0.12
N THR A 263 15.95 2.80 -0.10
CA THR A 263 15.42 2.43 -1.42
C THR A 263 14.34 3.39 -1.92
N ILE A 264 13.64 4.08 -1.03
CA ILE A 264 12.54 5.00 -1.35
C ILE A 264 12.90 6.47 -1.17
N SER A 265 14.12 6.79 -0.76
CA SER A 265 14.54 8.14 -0.36
C SER A 265 14.42 9.19 -1.46
N ASP A 266 14.51 8.79 -2.73
CA ASP A 266 14.30 9.67 -3.89
C ASP A 266 12.84 10.17 -4.03
N ILE A 267 11.88 9.46 -3.42
CA ILE A 267 10.45 9.79 -3.44
C ILE A 267 10.01 10.27 -2.04
N ILE A 268 10.54 9.62 -1.00
CA ILE A 268 10.21 9.85 0.41
C ILE A 268 11.50 10.00 1.21
N PRO A 269 12.12 11.20 1.21
CA PRO A 269 13.23 11.50 2.10
C PRO A 269 12.86 11.25 3.56
N TRP A 270 13.81 10.76 4.34
CA TRP A 270 13.57 10.39 5.72
C TRP A 270 14.76 10.67 6.64
N GLU A 271 14.49 10.82 7.93
CA GLU A 271 15.49 10.92 8.99
C GLU A 271 14.93 10.35 10.30
N TYR A 272 15.83 9.89 11.18
CA TYR A 272 15.43 9.55 12.54
C TYR A 272 15.07 10.80 13.33
N SER A 273 14.03 10.69 14.15
CA SER A 273 13.53 11.80 14.95
C SER A 273 12.96 11.33 16.29
N ASN A 274 12.71 12.28 17.18
CA ASN A 274 11.87 12.05 18.36
C ASN A 274 10.37 12.12 18.00
N SER A 275 9.50 11.90 18.98
CA SER A 275 8.03 11.93 18.79
C SER A 275 7.47 13.29 18.33
N LYS A 276 8.26 14.37 18.42
CA LYS A 276 7.89 15.72 17.96
C LYS A 276 8.49 16.05 16.59
N GLY A 277 9.24 15.12 15.96
CA GLY A 277 9.87 15.31 14.67
C GLY A 277 11.17 16.13 14.71
N ALA A 278 11.76 16.34 15.88
CA ALA A 278 13.10 16.93 15.96
C ALA A 278 14.15 15.85 15.61
N PRO A 279 15.11 16.17 14.71
CA PRO A 279 16.19 15.26 14.36
C PRO A 279 16.98 14.79 15.59
N LEU A 280 17.48 13.55 15.51
CA LEU A 280 18.35 13.00 16.56
C LEU A 280 19.82 13.34 16.26
N THR A 281 20.61 13.52 17.31
CA THR A 281 22.07 13.66 17.21
C THR A 281 22.73 12.30 17.00
N ASP A 282 23.96 12.28 16.49
CA ASP A 282 24.72 11.04 16.27
C ASP A 282 24.85 10.20 17.55
N SER A 283 25.06 10.86 18.72
CA SER A 283 25.09 10.19 20.01
C SER A 283 23.75 9.54 20.42
N GLN A 284 22.64 10.07 19.96
CA GLN A 284 21.30 9.50 20.18
C GLN A 284 20.96 8.39 19.18
N LEU A 285 21.70 8.30 18.09
CA LEU A 285 21.58 7.25 17.08
C LEU A 285 22.48 6.04 17.36
N ASP A 286 23.46 6.18 18.29
CA ASP A 286 24.28 5.07 18.78
C ASP A 286 23.50 4.18 19.75
N ILE A 287 22.56 3.42 19.17
CA ILE A 287 21.60 2.61 19.91
C ILE A 287 22.09 1.18 19.97
N SER A 288 22.38 0.70 21.18
CA SER A 288 22.87 -0.65 21.43
C SER A 288 21.77 -1.68 21.65
N ASP A 289 20.52 -1.25 21.97
CA ASP A 289 19.42 -2.15 22.32
C ASP A 289 18.17 -1.95 21.46
N TYR A 290 17.44 -3.04 21.25
CA TYR A 290 16.22 -3.06 20.44
C TYR A 290 15.07 -2.26 21.06
N ASP A 291 14.94 -2.26 22.40
CA ASP A 291 13.80 -1.63 23.08
C ASP A 291 13.88 -0.10 23.01
N THR A 292 15.06 0.44 22.92
CA THR A 292 15.31 1.86 22.60
C THR A 292 15.05 2.14 21.13
N PHE A 293 15.51 1.27 20.23
CA PHE A 293 15.31 1.43 18.79
C PHE A 293 13.84 1.52 18.38
N ILE A 294 12.96 0.64 18.90
CA ILE A 294 11.54 0.65 18.53
C ILE A 294 10.77 1.88 19.03
N LYS A 295 11.32 2.62 20.00
CA LYS A 295 10.75 3.87 20.53
C LYS A 295 11.09 5.08 19.69
N LEU A 296 12.01 4.96 18.74
CA LEU A 296 12.34 6.02 17.81
C LEU A 296 11.17 6.31 16.87
N TYR A 297 11.28 7.45 16.21
CA TYR A 297 10.38 7.89 15.16
C TYR A 297 11.17 8.16 13.88
N ILE A 298 10.47 8.04 12.78
CA ILE A 298 10.93 8.46 11.47
C ILE A 298 10.16 9.72 11.11
N LYS A 299 10.87 10.80 10.84
CA LYS A 299 10.35 11.96 10.15
C LYS A 299 10.60 11.77 8.67
N PHE A 300 9.60 12.04 7.86
CA PHE A 300 9.66 11.83 6.41
C PHE A 300 8.92 12.96 5.70
N ASP A 301 9.23 13.13 4.44
CA ASP A 301 8.47 13.99 3.53
C ASP A 301 8.10 13.21 2.28
N ILE A 302 6.96 13.52 1.69
CA ILE A 302 6.58 12.97 0.39
C ILE A 302 6.73 14.10 -0.61
N LEU A 303 7.75 14.00 -1.45
CA LEU A 303 8.08 15.05 -2.42
C LEU A 303 6.86 15.37 -3.30
N GLY A 304 6.59 16.66 -3.47
CA GLY A 304 5.45 17.13 -4.28
C GLY A 304 4.07 16.87 -3.68
N ALA A 305 3.97 16.37 -2.43
CA ALA A 305 2.66 16.12 -1.82
C ALA A 305 1.83 17.41 -1.74
N PRO A 306 0.53 17.35 -2.10
CA PRO A 306 -0.35 18.50 -1.95
C PRO A 306 -0.41 18.97 -0.49
N ASP A 307 -0.32 20.28 -0.28
CA ASP A 307 -0.43 20.85 1.07
C ASP A 307 -1.77 20.47 1.72
N PRO A 308 -1.73 19.70 2.80
CA PRO A 308 -2.94 19.19 3.42
C PRO A 308 -3.74 20.27 4.18
N THR A 309 -3.13 21.39 4.53
CA THR A 309 -3.84 22.50 5.17
C THR A 309 -4.88 23.07 4.22
N LYS A 310 -4.56 23.23 2.93
CA LYS A 310 -5.50 23.64 1.88
C LYS A 310 -6.69 22.67 1.78
N ARG A 311 -6.42 21.38 1.79
CA ARG A 311 -7.46 20.33 1.75
C ARG A 311 -8.39 20.39 2.98
N LEU A 312 -7.84 20.58 4.17
CA LEU A 312 -8.63 20.71 5.39
C LEU A 312 -9.49 21.98 5.40
N GLU A 313 -8.95 23.10 4.89
CA GLU A 313 -9.70 24.34 4.72
C GLU A 313 -10.85 24.19 3.71
N GLU A 314 -10.61 23.58 2.57
CA GLU A 314 -11.67 23.29 1.60
C GLU A 314 -12.76 22.41 2.18
N LYS A 315 -12.39 21.37 2.94
CA LYS A 315 -13.38 20.52 3.65
C LYS A 315 -14.19 21.36 4.66
N LYS A 316 -13.56 22.23 5.42
CA LYS A 316 -14.25 23.13 6.35
C LYS A 316 -15.22 24.05 5.59
N LYS A 317 -14.80 24.68 4.49
CA LYS A 317 -15.65 25.52 3.63
C LYS A 317 -16.86 24.73 3.11
N ARG A 318 -16.68 23.50 2.62
CA ARG A 318 -17.76 22.63 2.12
C ARG A 318 -18.77 22.25 3.22
N VAL A 319 -18.29 21.93 4.42
CA VAL A 319 -19.15 21.59 5.58
C VAL A 319 -19.95 22.81 6.02
N THR A 320 -19.32 23.98 6.09
CA THR A 320 -19.98 25.24 6.45
C THR A 320 -21.05 25.63 5.42
N ALA A 321 -20.75 25.48 4.12
CA ALA A 321 -21.70 25.73 3.04
C ALA A 321 -22.90 24.78 3.09
N ARG A 322 -22.71 23.51 3.45
CA ARG A 322 -23.80 22.54 3.64
C ARG A 322 -24.69 22.90 4.83
N LYS A 323 -24.09 23.28 5.97
CA LYS A 323 -24.86 23.73 7.17
C LYS A 323 -25.72 24.97 6.90
N LYS A 324 -25.25 25.89 6.05
CA LYS A 324 -26.02 27.09 5.66
C LYS A 324 -27.20 26.77 4.70
N LYS A 325 -27.20 25.62 4.02
CA LYS A 325 -28.26 25.19 3.09
C LYS A 325 -29.36 24.36 3.75
N ILE A 326 -29.23 23.99 5.02
CA ILE A 326 -30.29 23.32 5.79
C ILE A 326 -31.15 24.42 6.40
N PRO A 327 -32.41 24.59 5.97
CA PRO A 327 -33.32 25.53 6.63
C PRO A 327 -33.46 25.12 8.10
N LYS A 328 -33.36 26.08 9.02
CA LYS A 328 -33.78 25.84 10.40
C LYS A 328 -35.30 25.66 10.35
N LEU A 329 -35.75 24.41 10.55
CA LEU A 329 -37.13 24.08 10.86
C LEU A 329 -37.46 24.56 12.27
#